data_39d353b9e4a7fb09eee9c38c0c60798f
#
_entry.id   39d353b9e4a7fb09eee9c38c0c60798f
#
_cell.length_a   1.000
_cell.length_b   1.000
_cell.length_c   1.000
_cell.angle_alpha   90.00
_cell.angle_beta   90.00
_cell.angle_gamma   90.00
#
_symmetry.space_group_name_H-M   'P 1'
#
loop_
_entity.id
_entity.type
_entity.pdbx_description
1 polymer ?
#
loop_
_entity_poly.entity_id
_entity_poly.type
_entity_poly.pdbx_seq_one_letter_code
_entity_poly.pdbx_strand_id
1 'polypeptide(L)'
;PWRRGMTGNTFEEITTSSPYKPLTVTLKKHAGRNNTWRITVRHQGGWHAKRYRLVDFYQVDKKNIPAKVETVEYDPYRTGWISLVCYKDWERRYILAHKDMKVGDIVIAQDDAELKAGNRLLIGNIPVGQTIYNLELIVGQWASAIRSAWSSAMVISQEWEYTQVKMPSGEIRLVNKKCYATLWQVSNTYNNQIVIGKAGRTRHMWVRP
;
A
#
# COMPACT_ATOMS: atom_id res chain seq x y z
N PRO A 1 32.64 -12.64 -0.74
CA PRO A 1 32.08 -12.12 -2.00
C PRO A 1 30.62 -11.70 -1.87
N TRP A 2 29.75 -12.54 -1.35
CA TRP A 2 28.32 -12.25 -1.20
C TRP A 2 27.96 -11.19 -0.17
N ARG A 3 28.82 -10.88 0.80
CA ARG A 3 28.65 -9.75 1.70
C ARG A 3 28.63 -8.42 0.96
N ARG A 4 29.34 -8.29 -0.16
CA ARG A 4 29.37 -7.09 -1.01
C ARG A 4 28.13 -6.94 -1.88
N GLY A 5 27.43 -8.05 -2.17
CA GLY A 5 26.20 -8.05 -2.96
C GLY A 5 24.91 -7.82 -2.18
N MET A 6 25.01 -7.66 -0.83
CA MET A 6 23.81 -7.39 -0.02
C MET A 6 23.42 -5.92 -0.11
N THR A 7 22.14 -5.68 -0.37
CA THR A 7 21.56 -4.33 -0.44
C THR A 7 20.49 -4.13 0.64
N GLY A 8 19.98 -2.94 0.79
CA GLY A 8 18.92 -2.59 1.72
C GLY A 8 18.22 -1.31 1.29
N ASN A 9 17.11 -0.97 1.94
CA ASN A 9 16.47 0.31 1.73
C ASN A 9 17.32 1.45 2.27
N THR A 10 17.40 2.56 1.55
CA THR A 10 18.06 3.79 1.98
C THR A 10 17.16 4.64 2.86
N PHE A 11 15.84 4.44 2.78
CA PHE A 11 14.81 5.20 3.51
C PHE A 11 14.81 6.72 3.23
N GLU A 12 15.36 7.16 2.11
CA GLU A 12 15.47 8.58 1.74
C GLU A 12 14.11 9.26 1.56
N GLU A 13 13.09 8.50 1.12
CA GLU A 13 11.73 9.00 0.91
C GLU A 13 10.97 9.21 2.24
N ILE A 14 11.47 8.67 3.35
CA ILE A 14 10.77 8.70 4.64
C ILE A 14 11.09 10.00 5.37
N THR A 15 10.04 10.71 5.77
CA THR A 15 10.17 12.01 6.43
C THR A 15 10.14 11.91 7.96
N THR A 16 9.53 10.85 8.51
CA THR A 16 9.34 10.69 9.96
C THR A 16 9.52 9.24 10.38
N SER A 17 10.28 9.01 11.45
CA SER A 17 10.52 7.67 12.02
C SER A 17 9.44 7.22 13.01
N SER A 18 8.71 8.15 13.62
CA SER A 18 7.69 7.87 14.63
C SER A 18 6.28 7.91 14.04
N PRO A 19 5.44 6.87 14.30
CA PRO A 19 4.08 6.86 13.79
C PRO A 19 3.16 7.80 14.58
N TYR A 20 2.10 8.27 13.94
CA TYR A 20 1.03 9.00 14.58
C TYR A 20 0.25 8.07 15.54
N LYS A 21 0.42 8.26 16.85
CA LYS A 21 -0.06 7.34 17.89
C LYS A 21 -1.56 7.02 17.83
N PRO A 22 -2.48 7.99 17.59
CA PRO A 22 -3.92 7.71 17.54
C PRO A 22 -4.33 6.69 16.49
N LEU A 23 -3.58 6.59 15.38
CA LEU A 23 -3.85 5.65 14.28
C LEU A 23 -3.01 4.37 14.39
N THR A 24 -2.51 4.04 15.58
CA THR A 24 -1.73 2.80 15.77
C THR A 24 -2.38 1.89 16.80
N VAL A 25 -2.42 0.59 16.48
CA VAL A 25 -2.93 -0.46 17.37
C VAL A 25 -1.90 -1.57 17.52
N THR A 26 -1.98 -2.29 18.64
CA THR A 26 -1.15 -3.47 18.88
C THR A 26 -1.94 -4.71 18.49
N LEU A 27 -1.45 -5.49 17.53
CA LEU A 27 -2.03 -6.76 17.17
C LEU A 27 -1.47 -7.88 18.03
N LYS A 28 -2.35 -8.66 18.65
CA LYS A 28 -1.97 -9.86 19.41
C LYS A 28 -1.36 -10.90 18.46
N LYS A 29 -0.19 -11.43 18.85
CA LYS A 29 0.53 -12.43 18.07
C LYS A 29 0.50 -13.77 18.80
N HIS A 30 0.22 -14.82 18.06
CA HIS A 30 0.26 -16.20 18.56
C HIS A 30 1.48 -16.98 18.05
N ALA A 31 2.20 -16.43 17.04
CA ALA A 31 3.42 -17.02 16.47
C ALA A 31 3.26 -18.50 16.07
N GLY A 32 2.11 -18.86 15.52
CA GLY A 32 1.79 -20.21 15.11
C GLY A 32 1.52 -21.20 16.25
N ARG A 33 1.33 -20.74 17.49
CA ARG A 33 1.04 -21.59 18.65
C ARG A 33 -0.47 -21.74 18.84
N ASN A 34 -0.86 -22.94 19.29
CA ASN A 34 -2.22 -23.25 19.73
C ASN A 34 -2.46 -22.79 21.18
N ASN A 35 -3.62 -23.15 21.75
CA ASN A 35 -3.97 -22.87 23.15
C ASN A 35 -3.02 -23.53 24.16
N THR A 36 -2.36 -24.64 23.82
CA THR A 36 -1.36 -25.34 24.63
C THR A 36 0.08 -24.86 24.35
N TRP A 37 0.27 -23.77 23.61
CA TRP A 37 1.55 -23.18 23.22
C TRP A 37 2.46 -24.11 22.39
N ARG A 38 1.93 -25.14 21.79
CA ARG A 38 2.64 -25.95 20.81
C ARG A 38 2.57 -25.31 19.43
N ILE A 39 3.65 -25.42 18.65
CA ILE A 39 3.70 -24.93 17.27
C ILE A 39 2.83 -25.86 16.41
N THR A 40 1.73 -25.33 15.90
CA THR A 40 0.81 -26.01 14.98
C THR A 40 0.93 -25.49 13.56
N VAL A 41 1.35 -24.23 13.41
CA VAL A 41 1.60 -23.59 12.11
C VAL A 41 3.05 -23.12 12.08
N ARG A 42 3.83 -23.61 11.12
CA ARG A 42 5.23 -23.25 10.95
C ARG A 42 5.36 -21.85 10.37
N HIS A 43 6.58 -21.27 10.44
CA HIS A 43 6.97 -20.01 9.81
C HIS A 43 6.20 -18.77 10.30
N GLN A 44 5.54 -18.85 11.43
CA GLN A 44 4.76 -17.77 12.06
C GLN A 44 5.51 -17.06 13.19
N GLY A 45 6.78 -17.36 13.41
CA GLY A 45 7.63 -16.76 14.44
C GLY A 45 7.72 -15.23 14.27
N GLY A 46 8.47 -14.59 15.11
CA GLY A 46 8.64 -13.14 15.08
C GLY A 46 8.00 -12.44 16.27
N TRP A 47 8.66 -12.59 17.40
CA TRP A 47 8.21 -12.01 18.67
C TRP A 47 8.44 -10.50 18.79
N HIS A 48 9.05 -9.86 17.77
CA HIS A 48 9.28 -8.42 17.80
C HIS A 48 7.94 -7.65 17.83
N ALA A 49 7.83 -6.74 18.77
CA ALA A 49 6.66 -5.88 18.89
C ALA A 49 6.59 -4.92 17.70
N LYS A 50 5.54 -5.04 16.91
CA LYS A 50 5.24 -4.14 15.78
C LYS A 50 3.91 -3.46 16.07
N ARG A 51 3.85 -2.16 15.87
CA ARG A 51 2.58 -1.41 15.91
C ARG A 51 1.95 -1.44 14.52
N TYR A 52 0.70 -1.82 14.45
CA TYR A 52 -0.08 -1.79 13.22
C TYR A 52 -0.62 -0.39 12.98
N ARG A 53 -0.49 0.13 11.75
CA ARG A 53 -1.07 1.40 11.34
C ARG A 53 -2.44 1.15 10.72
N LEU A 54 -3.44 1.90 11.15
CA LEU A 54 -4.78 1.88 10.56
C LEU A 54 -4.72 2.66 9.25
N VAL A 55 -4.58 1.93 8.14
CA VAL A 55 -4.51 2.52 6.79
C VAL A 55 -5.88 2.47 6.16
N ASP A 56 -6.33 3.59 5.66
CA ASP A 56 -7.57 3.73 4.93
C ASP A 56 -7.38 3.31 3.47
N PHE A 57 -7.98 2.18 3.11
CA PHE A 57 -8.02 1.67 1.75
C PHE A 57 -9.34 1.98 1.05
N TYR A 58 -10.28 2.58 1.76
CA TYR A 58 -11.61 2.87 1.22
C TYR A 58 -11.73 4.30 0.72
N GLN A 59 -11.44 5.28 1.54
CA GLN A 59 -11.45 6.73 1.25
C GLN A 59 -12.78 7.29 0.72
N VAL A 60 -13.79 6.44 0.51
CA VAL A 60 -15.04 6.82 -0.16
C VAL A 60 -15.95 7.64 0.75
N ASP A 61 -15.80 7.52 2.07
CA ASP A 61 -16.49 8.34 3.07
C ASP A 61 -15.94 9.78 3.12
N LYS A 62 -14.77 10.04 2.55
CA LYS A 62 -14.14 11.36 2.44
C LYS A 62 -14.11 11.90 1.00
N LYS A 63 -15.10 11.51 0.19
CA LYS A 63 -15.22 12.03 -1.19
C LYS A 63 -15.30 13.56 -1.22
N ASN A 64 -14.71 14.12 -2.27
CA ASN A 64 -14.70 15.56 -2.57
C ASN A 64 -13.98 16.42 -1.51
N ILE A 65 -13.32 15.82 -0.51
CA ILE A 65 -12.56 16.55 0.49
C ILE A 65 -11.07 16.40 0.16
N PRO A 66 -10.37 17.49 -0.18
CA PRO A 66 -8.93 17.41 -0.42
C PRO A 66 -8.18 17.10 0.87
N ALA A 67 -7.14 16.28 0.76
CA ALA A 67 -6.25 15.93 1.85
C ALA A 67 -4.82 16.35 1.50
N LYS A 68 -4.13 16.97 2.45
CA LYS A 68 -2.73 17.36 2.32
C LYS A 68 -1.83 16.32 2.97
N VAL A 69 -0.77 15.90 2.29
CA VAL A 69 0.24 14.99 2.82
C VAL A 69 1.07 15.72 3.87
N GLU A 70 1.06 15.22 5.12
CA GLU A 70 1.86 15.72 6.23
C GLU A 70 3.20 14.99 6.34
N THR A 71 3.20 13.65 6.25
CA THR A 71 4.41 12.83 6.37
C THR A 71 4.36 11.62 5.43
N VAL A 72 5.53 11.09 5.09
CA VAL A 72 5.71 9.77 4.48
C VAL A 72 6.43 8.88 5.48
N GLU A 73 5.88 7.71 5.78
CA GLU A 73 6.31 6.85 6.89
C GLU A 73 6.54 5.39 6.49
N TYR A 74 7.41 4.74 7.23
CA TYR A 74 7.64 3.30 7.17
C TYR A 74 6.52 2.54 7.91
N ASP A 75 5.98 1.47 7.30
CA ASP A 75 5.09 0.53 7.98
C ASP A 75 5.72 -0.87 8.05
N PRO A 76 5.91 -1.45 9.25
CA PRO A 76 6.49 -2.78 9.41
C PRO A 76 5.60 -3.94 8.95
N TYR A 77 4.33 -3.68 8.60
CA TYR A 77 3.37 -4.69 8.13
C TYR A 77 3.23 -4.72 6.60
N ARG A 78 3.83 -3.77 5.90
CA ARG A 78 3.78 -3.72 4.43
C ARG A 78 5.11 -3.30 3.83
N THR A 79 5.29 -3.61 2.56
CA THR A 79 6.51 -3.29 1.84
C THR A 79 6.50 -1.89 1.23
N GLY A 80 5.32 -1.35 0.88
CA GLY A 80 5.15 0.03 0.44
C GLY A 80 5.13 1.01 1.61
N TRP A 81 5.51 2.27 1.35
CA TRP A 81 5.39 3.35 2.31
C TRP A 81 3.94 3.77 2.49
N ILE A 82 3.64 4.38 3.61
CA ILE A 82 2.34 5.00 3.91
C ILE A 82 2.53 6.51 4.11
N SER A 83 1.48 7.27 3.85
CA SER A 83 1.47 8.71 4.09
C SER A 83 0.39 9.08 5.07
N LEU A 84 0.73 9.91 6.04
CA LEU A 84 -0.24 10.57 6.89
C LEU A 84 -0.78 11.77 6.12
N VAL A 85 -2.08 11.80 5.92
CA VAL A 85 -2.76 12.92 5.27
C VAL A 85 -3.71 13.60 6.25
N CYS A 86 -3.80 14.92 6.14
CA CYS A 86 -4.76 15.73 6.86
C CYS A 86 -5.80 16.25 5.88
N TYR A 87 -7.05 15.89 6.09
CA TYR A 87 -8.19 16.38 5.33
C TYR A 87 -8.53 17.84 5.73
N LYS A 88 -9.26 18.53 4.87
CA LYS A 88 -9.69 19.92 5.15
C LYS A 88 -10.55 20.05 6.42
N ASP A 89 -11.18 18.96 6.88
CA ASP A 89 -11.92 18.86 8.14
C ASP A 89 -11.07 18.50 9.36
N TRP A 90 -9.72 18.57 9.22
CA TRP A 90 -8.71 18.28 10.25
C TRP A 90 -8.62 16.80 10.66
N GLU A 91 -9.39 15.90 10.05
CA GLU A 91 -9.22 14.47 10.28
C GLU A 91 -7.94 13.98 9.61
N ARG A 92 -7.15 13.20 10.36
CA ARG A 92 -5.92 12.56 9.86
C ARG A 92 -6.18 11.10 9.57
N ARG A 93 -5.69 10.63 8.44
CA ARG A 93 -5.70 9.22 8.07
C ARG A 93 -4.38 8.80 7.44
N TYR A 94 -4.06 7.51 7.58
CA TYR A 94 -3.00 6.92 6.77
C TYR A 94 -3.57 6.44 5.44
N ILE A 95 -2.88 6.74 4.36
CA ILE A 95 -3.14 6.20 3.02
C ILE A 95 -1.89 5.52 2.48
N LEU A 96 -2.04 4.72 1.43
CA LEU A 96 -0.91 4.11 0.75
C LEU A 96 -0.19 5.18 -0.10
N ALA A 97 1.12 5.36 0.14
CA ALA A 97 1.91 6.32 -0.61
C ALA A 97 2.16 5.84 -2.05
N HIS A 98 2.05 6.74 -3.01
CA HIS A 98 2.50 6.49 -4.38
C HIS A 98 3.99 6.84 -4.54
N LYS A 99 4.58 6.39 -5.64
CA LYS A 99 5.93 6.73 -6.05
C LYS A 99 6.07 8.26 -6.17
N ASP A 100 7.18 8.80 -5.69
CA ASP A 100 7.53 10.22 -5.72
C ASP A 100 6.58 11.15 -4.92
N MET A 101 5.74 10.60 -4.01
CA MET A 101 4.89 11.40 -3.12
C MET A 101 5.73 12.24 -2.15
N LYS A 102 5.41 13.52 -2.05
CA LYS A 102 6.12 14.48 -1.21
C LYS A 102 5.19 15.09 -0.16
N VAL A 103 5.82 15.57 0.91
CA VAL A 103 5.11 16.39 1.92
C VAL A 103 4.59 17.66 1.27
N GLY A 104 3.32 17.96 1.51
CA GLY A 104 2.65 19.11 0.92
C GLY A 104 1.79 18.78 -0.31
N ASP A 105 1.94 17.60 -0.91
CA ASP A 105 1.08 17.17 -2.01
C ASP A 105 -0.39 17.11 -1.57
N ILE A 106 -1.29 17.42 -2.50
CA ILE A 106 -2.73 17.35 -2.28
C ILE A 106 -3.28 16.17 -3.06
N VAL A 107 -4.02 15.32 -2.38
CA VAL A 107 -4.73 14.17 -2.94
C VAL A 107 -6.21 14.26 -2.67
N ILE A 108 -7.03 13.77 -3.59
CA ILE A 108 -8.48 13.77 -3.45
C ILE A 108 -9.06 12.43 -3.90
N ALA A 109 -10.12 12.00 -3.23
CA ALA A 109 -10.97 10.91 -3.67
C ALA A 109 -12.27 11.49 -4.22
N GLN A 110 -12.51 11.32 -5.51
CA GLN A 110 -13.70 11.86 -6.20
C GLN A 110 -14.01 10.96 -7.39
N ASP A 111 -15.29 10.90 -7.79
CA ASP A 111 -15.74 10.03 -8.90
C ASP A 111 -15.08 10.41 -10.21
N ASP A 112 -14.90 11.70 -10.45
CA ASP A 112 -14.25 12.30 -11.63
C ASP A 112 -13.15 13.27 -11.18
N ALA A 113 -12.15 12.74 -10.47
CA ALA A 113 -11.01 13.54 -10.03
C ALA A 113 -10.07 13.85 -11.19
N GLU A 114 -9.32 14.94 -11.06
CA GLU A 114 -8.23 15.27 -11.98
C GLU A 114 -7.24 14.09 -12.09
N LEU A 115 -6.74 13.83 -13.30
CA LEU A 115 -5.80 12.74 -13.59
C LEU A 115 -4.39 13.06 -13.05
N LYS A 116 -4.30 13.18 -11.73
CA LYS A 116 -3.06 13.45 -10.99
C LYS A 116 -2.67 12.24 -10.16
N ALA A 117 -1.35 12.01 -10.03
CA ALA A 117 -0.81 10.95 -9.19
C ALA A 117 -1.34 11.06 -7.74
N GLY A 118 -1.79 9.94 -7.18
CA GLY A 118 -2.36 9.86 -5.84
C GLY A 118 -3.86 10.13 -5.75
N ASN A 119 -4.50 10.69 -6.77
CA ASN A 119 -5.94 10.86 -6.78
C ASN A 119 -6.66 9.52 -6.98
N ARG A 120 -7.77 9.36 -6.27
CA ARG A 120 -8.61 8.16 -6.30
C ARG A 120 -9.93 8.45 -7.01
N LEU A 121 -10.24 7.67 -8.04
CA LEU A 121 -11.43 7.89 -8.86
C LEU A 121 -12.02 6.55 -9.35
N LEU A 122 -13.21 6.63 -9.97
CA LEU A 122 -13.83 5.48 -10.59
C LEU A 122 -12.95 4.98 -11.75
N ILE A 123 -12.77 3.67 -11.85
CA ILE A 123 -11.92 3.08 -12.89
C ILE A 123 -12.48 3.34 -14.30
N GLY A 124 -13.80 3.51 -14.42
CA GLY A 124 -14.46 3.88 -15.68
C GLY A 124 -14.04 5.26 -16.22
N ASN A 125 -13.55 6.16 -15.38
CA ASN A 125 -13.11 7.50 -15.74
C ASN A 125 -11.59 7.59 -15.97
N ILE A 126 -10.85 6.46 -15.79
CA ILE A 126 -9.41 6.41 -16.00
C ILE A 126 -9.12 6.07 -17.47
N PRO A 127 -8.38 6.90 -18.21
CA PRO A 127 -8.03 6.61 -19.61
C PRO A 127 -7.25 5.30 -19.76
N VAL A 128 -7.40 4.68 -20.93
CA VAL A 128 -6.61 3.52 -21.34
C VAL A 128 -5.14 3.87 -21.38
N GLY A 129 -4.27 2.94 -20.93
CA GLY A 129 -2.83 3.11 -20.83
C GLY A 129 -2.36 3.70 -19.52
N GLN A 130 -3.23 4.21 -18.66
CA GLN A 130 -2.85 4.72 -17.34
C GLN A 130 -2.51 3.60 -16.37
N THR A 131 -1.54 3.88 -15.51
CA THR A 131 -1.15 3.00 -14.40
C THR A 131 -1.97 3.32 -13.17
N ILE A 132 -2.40 2.27 -12.45
CA ILE A 132 -3.23 2.37 -11.25
C ILE A 132 -2.70 1.47 -10.15
N TYR A 133 -3.02 1.82 -8.92
CA TYR A 133 -2.79 0.99 -7.74
C TYR A 133 -3.97 1.09 -6.77
N ASN A 134 -3.92 0.38 -5.66
CA ASN A 134 -4.96 0.40 -4.62
C ASN A 134 -6.36 0.17 -5.21
N LEU A 135 -6.47 -0.92 -6.01
CA LEU A 135 -7.65 -1.24 -6.80
C LEU A 135 -8.71 -1.96 -5.96
N GLU A 136 -9.94 -1.51 -6.07
CA GLU A 136 -11.14 -2.19 -5.61
C GLU A 136 -11.55 -3.27 -6.62
N LEU A 137 -11.83 -4.47 -6.15
CA LEU A 137 -12.25 -5.58 -7.01
C LEU A 137 -13.77 -5.78 -7.02
N ILE A 138 -14.43 -5.44 -5.92
CA ILE A 138 -15.89 -5.55 -5.76
C ILE A 138 -16.41 -4.19 -5.35
N VAL A 139 -17.43 -3.70 -6.03
CA VAL A 139 -18.02 -2.39 -5.79
C VAL A 139 -18.46 -2.23 -4.34
N GLY A 140 -18.04 -1.13 -3.70
CA GLY A 140 -18.38 -0.79 -2.31
C GLY A 140 -17.50 -1.48 -1.25
N GLN A 141 -16.49 -2.24 -1.65
CA GLN A 141 -15.49 -2.78 -0.72
C GLN A 141 -14.23 -1.90 -0.69
N TRP A 142 -13.39 -2.12 0.32
CA TRP A 142 -12.06 -1.50 0.34
C TRP A 142 -11.19 -2.03 -0.79
N ALA A 143 -10.23 -1.24 -1.24
CA ALA A 143 -9.26 -1.69 -2.21
C ALA A 143 -8.46 -2.88 -1.68
N SER A 144 -8.51 -4.00 -2.38
CA SER A 144 -7.89 -5.26 -1.98
C SER A 144 -6.67 -5.65 -2.82
N ALA A 145 -6.55 -5.11 -4.04
CA ALA A 145 -5.50 -5.45 -4.98
C ALA A 145 -4.46 -4.33 -5.14
N ILE A 146 -3.26 -4.67 -5.57
CA ILE A 146 -2.16 -3.76 -5.96
C ILE A 146 -1.78 -2.81 -4.81
N ARG A 147 -1.32 -3.38 -3.69
CA ARG A 147 -0.95 -2.62 -2.47
C ARG A 147 0.50 -2.80 -2.03
N SER A 148 1.21 -3.76 -2.59
CA SER A 148 2.62 -4.02 -2.26
C SER A 148 3.53 -2.99 -2.92
N ALA A 149 4.73 -2.81 -2.38
CA ALA A 149 5.77 -1.95 -2.93
C ALA A 149 5.93 -2.14 -4.44
N TRP A 150 6.22 -1.07 -5.18
CA TRP A 150 6.44 -1.00 -6.62
C TRP A 150 5.33 -1.53 -7.53
N SER A 151 4.29 -2.15 -6.97
CA SER A 151 3.22 -2.73 -7.78
C SER A 151 2.38 -1.65 -8.47
N SER A 152 1.99 -1.95 -9.68
CA SER A 152 1.03 -1.18 -10.48
C SER A 152 0.28 -2.11 -11.41
N ALA A 153 -0.92 -1.73 -11.82
CA ALA A 153 -1.65 -2.34 -12.90
C ALA A 153 -1.89 -1.32 -14.01
N MET A 154 -2.23 -1.76 -15.20
CA MET A 154 -2.48 -0.90 -16.34
C MET A 154 -3.89 -1.13 -16.87
N VAL A 155 -4.59 -0.06 -17.17
CA VAL A 155 -5.88 -0.10 -17.85
C VAL A 155 -5.63 -0.38 -19.33
N ILE A 156 -6.18 -1.49 -19.86
CA ILE A 156 -5.98 -1.92 -21.26
C ILE A 156 -7.11 -1.44 -22.14
N SER A 157 -8.36 -1.69 -21.74
CA SER A 157 -9.54 -1.31 -22.49
C SER A 157 -10.70 -1.03 -21.57
N GLN A 158 -11.68 -0.31 -22.08
CA GLN A 158 -12.93 -0.05 -21.39
C GLN A 158 -14.09 -0.56 -22.26
N GLU A 159 -14.81 -1.53 -21.75
CA GLU A 159 -16.00 -2.09 -22.36
C GLU A 159 -17.24 -1.60 -21.61
N TRP A 160 -18.42 -1.95 -22.07
CA TRP A 160 -19.71 -1.48 -21.56
C TRP A 160 -19.76 -1.20 -20.04
N GLU A 161 -19.75 -2.24 -19.21
CA GLU A 161 -19.80 -2.12 -17.74
C GLU A 161 -18.47 -2.44 -17.04
N TYR A 162 -17.49 -2.93 -17.80
CA TYR A 162 -16.23 -3.43 -17.27
C TYR A 162 -15.04 -2.72 -17.88
N THR A 163 -13.97 -2.68 -17.13
CA THR A 163 -12.65 -2.23 -17.55
C THR A 163 -11.69 -3.41 -17.49
N GLN A 164 -10.95 -3.64 -18.56
CA GLN A 164 -9.89 -4.65 -18.58
C GLN A 164 -8.63 -4.07 -17.95
N VAL A 165 -8.12 -4.76 -16.94
CA VAL A 165 -6.95 -4.34 -16.17
C VAL A 165 -5.89 -5.43 -16.22
N LYS A 166 -4.68 -5.09 -16.67
CA LYS A 166 -3.51 -5.96 -16.61
C LYS A 166 -2.90 -5.87 -15.22
N MET A 167 -3.01 -6.96 -14.47
CA MET A 167 -2.47 -7.07 -13.11
C MET A 167 -0.95 -7.24 -13.11
N PRO A 168 -0.26 -6.98 -11.97
CA PRO A 168 1.19 -7.21 -11.85
C PRO A 168 1.62 -8.67 -12.13
N SER A 169 0.72 -9.63 -11.96
CA SER A 169 0.94 -11.05 -12.31
C SER A 169 0.97 -11.33 -13.81
N GLY A 170 0.58 -10.36 -14.66
CA GLY A 170 0.37 -10.53 -16.10
C GLY A 170 -1.06 -10.95 -16.47
N GLU A 171 -1.89 -11.34 -15.50
CA GLU A 171 -3.30 -11.68 -15.72
C GLU A 171 -4.10 -10.45 -16.12
N ILE A 172 -5.04 -10.61 -17.06
CA ILE A 172 -6.02 -9.60 -17.41
C ILE A 172 -7.33 -9.92 -16.69
N ARG A 173 -7.81 -8.95 -15.91
CA ARG A 173 -9.07 -9.07 -15.18
C ARG A 173 -10.08 -8.03 -15.65
N LEU A 174 -11.34 -8.45 -15.66
CA LEU A 174 -12.49 -7.56 -15.82
C LEU A 174 -12.87 -7.00 -14.45
N VAL A 175 -12.88 -5.69 -14.33
CA VAL A 175 -13.26 -4.95 -13.12
C VAL A 175 -14.44 -4.05 -13.47
N ASN A 176 -15.45 -3.99 -12.61
CA ASN A 176 -16.61 -3.14 -12.82
C ASN A 176 -16.19 -1.66 -12.83
N LYS A 177 -16.73 -0.87 -13.76
CA LYS A 177 -16.44 0.57 -13.90
C LYS A 177 -16.72 1.40 -12.66
N LYS A 178 -17.62 0.93 -11.79
CA LYS A 178 -17.95 1.59 -10.52
C LYS A 178 -16.94 1.32 -9.39
N CYS A 179 -15.94 0.47 -9.61
CA CYS A 179 -14.85 0.26 -8.67
C CYS A 179 -13.90 1.45 -8.66
N TYR A 180 -13.29 1.72 -7.51
CA TYR A 180 -12.31 2.78 -7.35
C TYR A 180 -10.89 2.27 -7.52
N ALA A 181 -10.05 3.11 -8.11
CA ALA A 181 -8.61 2.91 -8.18
C ALA A 181 -7.88 4.22 -7.90
N THR A 182 -6.64 4.15 -7.49
CA THR A 182 -5.77 5.31 -7.31
C THR A 182 -4.77 5.37 -8.46
N LEU A 183 -4.55 6.56 -9.00
CA LEU A 183 -3.63 6.78 -10.13
C LEU A 183 -2.19 6.66 -9.67
N TRP A 184 -1.34 6.08 -10.51
CA TRP A 184 0.10 5.90 -10.41
C TRP A 184 0.53 4.53 -9.88
N GLN A 185 1.72 4.44 -9.32
CA GLN A 185 2.39 3.24 -8.82
C GLN A 185 2.65 3.34 -7.32
N VAL A 186 2.64 2.23 -6.60
CA VAL A 186 2.99 2.20 -5.17
C VAL A 186 4.46 2.58 -4.97
N SER A 187 4.74 3.28 -3.88
CA SER A 187 6.07 3.70 -3.43
C SER A 187 7.05 2.54 -3.18
N ASN A 188 8.29 2.87 -2.78
CA ASN A 188 9.37 1.91 -2.51
C ASN A 188 9.69 1.03 -3.73
N THR A 189 9.95 1.67 -4.86
CA THR A 189 10.15 0.99 -6.15
C THR A 189 11.36 0.06 -6.18
N TYR A 190 12.36 0.26 -5.32
CA TYR A 190 13.57 -0.55 -5.23
C TYR A 190 13.42 -1.81 -4.39
N ASN A 191 12.25 -2.02 -3.76
CA ASN A 191 12.05 -3.15 -2.84
C ASN A 191 12.32 -4.52 -3.46
N ASN A 192 12.02 -4.72 -4.73
CA ASN A 192 12.26 -5.96 -5.45
C ASN A 192 13.75 -6.21 -5.79
N GLN A 193 14.58 -5.15 -5.75
CA GLN A 193 16.01 -5.21 -6.03
C GLN A 193 16.84 -5.48 -4.76
N ILE A 194 16.20 -5.57 -3.60
CA ILE A 194 16.89 -5.83 -2.33
C ILE A 194 17.37 -7.26 -2.27
N VAL A 195 18.69 -7.41 -2.19
CA VAL A 195 19.36 -8.71 -2.04
C VAL A 195 19.65 -8.94 -0.57
N ILE A 196 18.90 -9.82 0.06
CA ILE A 196 19.09 -10.17 1.49
C ILE A 196 20.41 -10.93 1.70
N GLY A 197 20.75 -11.82 0.81
CA GLY A 197 22.04 -12.50 0.68
C GLY A 197 22.26 -13.66 1.65
N LYS A 198 21.70 -13.68 2.84
CA LYS A 198 21.88 -14.75 3.82
C LYS A 198 20.68 -14.94 4.75
N ALA A 199 20.47 -16.18 5.20
CA ALA A 199 19.39 -16.56 6.11
C ALA A 199 19.44 -15.78 7.43
N GLY A 200 20.62 -15.42 7.94
CA GLY A 200 20.76 -14.61 9.16
C GLY A 200 20.12 -13.22 9.03
N ARG A 201 20.20 -12.57 7.87
CA ARG A 201 19.48 -11.28 7.63
C ARG A 201 17.97 -11.47 7.62
N THR A 202 17.47 -12.53 6.99
CA THR A 202 16.04 -12.87 7.04
C THR A 202 15.57 -13.09 8.47
N ARG A 203 16.38 -13.76 9.28
CA ARG A 203 16.10 -13.96 10.71
C ARG A 203 16.07 -12.65 11.50
N HIS A 204 16.94 -11.69 11.20
CA HIS A 204 16.90 -10.34 11.78
C HIS A 204 15.62 -9.58 11.39
N MET A 205 15.04 -9.86 10.22
CA MET A 205 13.73 -9.35 9.81
C MET A 205 12.55 -10.11 10.45
N TRP A 206 12.85 -10.98 11.43
CA TRP A 206 11.87 -11.79 12.18
C TRP A 206 11.11 -12.84 11.35
N VAL A 207 11.66 -13.22 10.21
CA VAL A 207 11.20 -14.40 9.47
C VAL A 207 11.87 -15.63 10.08
N ARG A 208 11.06 -16.58 10.50
CA ARG A 208 11.54 -17.86 11.05
C ARG A 208 11.41 -18.96 9.99
N PRO A 209 12.38 -19.91 9.92
CA PRO A 209 12.24 -21.09 9.12
C PRO A 209 11.16 -22.03 9.62
#